data_03b876330ec62fd8f4918caf05d6e3ec
#
_entry.id   03b876330ec62fd8f4918caf05d6e3ec
#
_cell.length_a   1.000
_cell.length_b   1.000
_cell.length_c   1.000
_cell.angle_alpha   90.00
_cell.angle_beta   90.00
_cell.angle_gamma   90.00
#
_symmetry.space_group_name_H-M   'P 1'
#
loop_
_entity.id
_entity.type
_entity.pdbx_description
1 polymer ?
#
loop_
_entity_poly.entity_id
_entity_poly.type
_entity_poly.pdbx_seq_one_letter_code
_entity_poly.pdbx_strand_id
1 'polypeptide(L)'
;KASLAIVNRIQNNLNKNRQIKVKDTLKFLTQSSKIFRENIRTQIIAITGSCGKTTLKELLGNTLKKISKVSISPKSYNNKYGVPLSLFNLNQSDNYGVLEVGMDKKGEIDYLTKIIQPDVSVITNINYAHAKNFKNIKEIALAKSEIIHNTKTNGYVVLNADDDFFKFHKKVAFKNNIKVISFGIKNLKSNVKFI
;
A
#
# COMPACT_ATOMS: atom_id res chain seq x y z
N LYS A 1 -5.41 -27.67 6.19
CA LYS A 1 -6.85 -27.65 5.78
C LYS A 1 -7.49 -26.45 6.47
N ALA A 2 -8.36 -25.67 5.74
CA ALA A 2 -9.08 -24.54 6.34
C ALA A 2 -10.10 -25.04 7.37
N SER A 3 -10.18 -24.35 8.50
CA SER A 3 -11.15 -24.68 9.57
C SER A 3 -12.55 -24.12 9.26
N LEU A 4 -12.60 -23.02 8.50
CA LEU A 4 -13.83 -22.30 8.15
C LEU A 4 -13.69 -21.71 6.74
N ALA A 5 -14.81 -21.63 6.01
CA ALA A 5 -14.88 -21.00 4.69
C ALA A 5 -15.91 -19.86 4.70
N ILE A 6 -15.53 -18.73 4.13
CA ILE A 6 -16.44 -17.62 3.83
C ILE A 6 -16.92 -17.76 2.40
N VAL A 7 -18.22 -17.91 2.22
CA VAL A 7 -18.82 -18.25 0.91
C VAL A 7 -20.01 -17.33 0.59
N ASN A 8 -20.22 -17.02 -0.68
CA ASN A 8 -21.43 -16.33 -1.11
C ASN A 8 -22.61 -17.31 -1.34
N ARG A 9 -22.30 -18.59 -1.56
CA ARG A 9 -23.27 -19.66 -1.74
C ARG A 9 -22.81 -20.89 -0.99
N ILE A 10 -23.69 -21.48 -0.16
CA ILE A 10 -23.40 -22.72 0.57
C ILE A 10 -23.12 -23.85 -0.43
N GLN A 11 -22.03 -24.58 -0.20
CA GLN A 11 -21.62 -25.74 -0.97
C GLN A 11 -22.15 -26.99 -0.28
N ASN A 12 -23.04 -27.73 -0.95
CA ASN A 12 -23.69 -28.91 -0.35
C ASN A 12 -22.75 -30.11 -0.15
N ASN A 13 -21.68 -30.18 -0.91
CA ASN A 13 -20.65 -31.23 -0.82
C ASN A 13 -19.60 -30.97 0.29
N LEU A 14 -19.72 -29.89 1.01
CA LEU A 14 -18.85 -29.54 2.13
C LEU A 14 -19.63 -29.44 3.42
N ASN A 15 -18.94 -29.60 4.56
CA ASN A 15 -19.55 -29.48 5.88
C ASN A 15 -20.19 -28.09 6.04
N LYS A 16 -21.51 -28.03 6.18
CA LYS A 16 -22.29 -26.79 6.29
C LYS A 16 -21.91 -25.98 7.54
N ASN A 17 -21.57 -26.62 8.65
CA ASN A 17 -21.19 -25.96 9.88
C ASN A 17 -19.80 -25.26 9.82
N ARG A 18 -19.05 -25.50 8.75
CA ARG A 18 -17.78 -24.85 8.48
C ARG A 18 -17.86 -23.80 7.36
N GLN A 19 -19.06 -23.32 7.07
CA GLN A 19 -19.29 -22.30 6.05
C GLN A 19 -20.07 -21.14 6.64
N ILE A 20 -19.57 -19.92 6.46
CA ILE A 20 -20.28 -18.69 6.76
C ILE A 20 -20.72 -18.07 5.44
N LYS A 21 -22.04 -17.99 5.24
CA LYS A 21 -22.62 -17.36 4.05
C LYS A 21 -22.61 -15.84 4.21
N VAL A 22 -22.04 -15.15 3.23
CA VAL A 22 -22.04 -13.68 3.11
C VAL A 22 -22.57 -13.26 1.73
N LYS A 23 -23.10 -12.06 1.61
CA LYS A 23 -23.61 -11.55 0.31
C LYS A 23 -22.46 -11.33 -0.69
N ASP A 24 -21.32 -10.84 -0.22
CA ASP A 24 -20.15 -10.49 -1.03
C ASP A 24 -18.89 -10.85 -0.24
N THR A 25 -18.13 -11.82 -0.74
CA THR A 25 -16.90 -12.32 -0.11
C THR A 25 -15.76 -11.30 -0.18
N LEU A 26 -15.69 -10.48 -1.25
CA LEU A 26 -14.69 -9.43 -1.36
C LEU A 26 -14.96 -8.29 -0.37
N LYS A 27 -16.21 -7.88 -0.23
CA LYS A 27 -16.62 -6.89 0.76
C LYS A 27 -16.33 -7.37 2.17
N PHE A 28 -16.63 -8.65 2.47
CA PHE A 28 -16.30 -9.28 3.75
C PHE A 28 -14.78 -9.25 4.00
N LEU A 29 -13.98 -9.71 3.03
CA LEU A 29 -12.51 -9.71 3.11
C LEU A 29 -11.96 -8.30 3.40
N THR A 30 -12.47 -7.30 2.67
CA THR A 30 -12.06 -5.90 2.82
C THR A 30 -12.42 -5.34 4.20
N GLN A 31 -13.65 -5.55 4.65
CA GLN A 31 -14.10 -5.06 5.96
C GLN A 31 -13.35 -5.73 7.11
N SER A 32 -13.18 -7.05 7.05
CA SER A 32 -12.44 -7.81 8.06
C SER A 32 -10.98 -7.38 8.13
N SER A 33 -10.32 -7.15 6.99
CA SER A 33 -8.93 -6.68 6.97
C SER A 33 -8.78 -5.26 7.50
N LYS A 34 -9.76 -4.39 7.27
CA LYS A 34 -9.80 -3.05 7.84
C LYS A 34 -9.93 -3.10 9.37
N ILE A 35 -10.86 -3.89 9.89
CA ILE A 35 -11.02 -4.11 11.34
C ILE A 35 -9.73 -4.67 11.93
N PHE A 36 -9.11 -5.66 11.27
CA PHE A 36 -7.82 -6.20 11.70
C PHE A 36 -6.75 -5.09 11.76
N ARG A 37 -6.65 -4.25 10.72
CA ARG A 37 -5.70 -3.13 10.66
C ARG A 37 -5.90 -2.13 11.81
N GLU A 38 -7.13 -1.83 12.17
CA GLU A 38 -7.47 -0.92 13.26
C GLU A 38 -7.06 -1.45 14.65
N ASN A 39 -6.92 -2.78 14.79
CA ASN A 39 -6.59 -3.45 16.04
C ASN A 39 -5.11 -3.86 16.18
N ILE A 40 -4.26 -3.53 15.21
CA ILE A 40 -2.81 -3.80 15.29
C ILE A 40 -2.02 -2.51 15.47
N ARG A 41 -0.90 -2.61 16.19
CA ARG A 41 0.01 -1.46 16.43
C ARG A 41 1.14 -1.36 15.40
N THR A 42 1.25 -2.33 14.50
CA THR A 42 2.27 -2.40 13.46
C THR A 42 2.27 -1.12 12.62
N GLN A 43 3.43 -0.49 12.48
CA GLN A 43 3.60 0.66 11.58
C GLN A 43 3.66 0.17 10.13
N ILE A 44 2.82 0.72 9.28
CA ILE A 44 2.72 0.28 7.88
C ILE A 44 3.43 1.25 6.95
N ILE A 45 4.34 0.70 6.16
CA ILE A 45 4.99 1.37 5.04
C ILE A 45 4.33 0.88 3.76
N ALA A 46 3.61 1.75 3.07
CA ALA A 46 2.94 1.44 1.82
C ALA A 46 3.71 2.03 0.62
N ILE A 47 4.00 1.21 -0.38
CA ILE A 47 4.84 1.57 -1.52
C ILE A 47 4.04 1.51 -2.81
N THR A 48 3.97 2.63 -3.53
CA THR A 48 3.47 2.71 -4.90
C THR A 48 4.50 3.35 -5.84
N GLY A 49 4.19 3.38 -7.11
CA GLY A 49 5.03 3.95 -8.16
C GLY A 49 4.83 3.24 -9.49
N SER A 50 5.37 3.78 -10.56
CA SER A 50 5.30 3.16 -11.87
C SER A 50 6.19 1.92 -11.95
N CYS A 51 7.44 2.03 -11.49
CA CYS A 51 8.42 0.96 -11.47
C CYS A 51 9.08 0.85 -10.08
N GLY A 52 9.69 -0.32 -9.80
CA GLY A 52 10.53 -0.52 -8.62
C GLY A 52 9.79 -0.79 -7.31
N LYS A 53 8.47 -0.88 -7.29
CA LYS A 53 7.67 -1.15 -6.08
C LYS A 53 8.09 -2.44 -5.37
N THR A 54 8.08 -3.56 -6.06
CA THR A 54 8.42 -4.88 -5.52
C THR A 54 9.87 -4.93 -5.08
N THR A 55 10.78 -4.38 -5.89
CA THR A 55 12.21 -4.32 -5.55
C THR A 55 12.46 -3.53 -4.27
N LEU A 56 11.87 -2.34 -4.17
CA LEU A 56 12.01 -1.51 -2.97
C LEU A 56 11.37 -2.18 -1.74
N LYS A 57 10.18 -2.79 -1.90
CA LYS A 57 9.50 -3.53 -0.84
C LYS A 57 10.39 -4.64 -0.27
N GLU A 58 10.98 -5.46 -1.13
CA GLU A 58 11.85 -6.55 -0.71
C GLU A 58 13.15 -6.02 -0.06
N LEU A 59 13.79 -5.04 -0.68
CA LEU A 59 15.02 -4.45 -0.16
C LEU A 59 14.80 -3.81 1.21
N LEU A 60 13.78 -2.95 1.34
CA LEU A 60 13.44 -2.26 2.56
C LEU A 60 13.05 -3.25 3.66
N GLY A 61 12.16 -4.20 3.34
CA GLY A 61 11.71 -5.19 4.29
C GLY A 61 12.84 -6.07 4.81
N ASN A 62 13.74 -6.54 3.93
CA ASN A 62 14.88 -7.35 4.33
C ASN A 62 15.94 -6.54 5.13
N THR A 63 16.08 -5.24 4.84
CA THR A 63 16.94 -4.35 5.63
C THR A 63 16.37 -4.13 7.03
N LEU A 64 15.07 -3.84 7.13
CA LEU A 64 14.40 -3.65 8.42
C LEU A 64 14.38 -4.93 9.27
N LYS A 65 14.30 -6.11 8.67
CA LYS A 65 14.38 -7.41 9.39
C LYS A 65 15.69 -7.60 10.17
N LYS A 66 16.76 -6.91 9.79
CA LYS A 66 18.04 -6.97 10.53
C LYS A 66 17.99 -6.28 11.88
N ILE A 67 17.03 -5.38 12.09
CA ILE A 67 16.94 -4.52 13.28
C ILE A 67 15.58 -4.60 13.99
N SER A 68 14.58 -5.25 13.38
CA SER A 68 13.22 -5.26 13.91
C SER A 68 12.40 -6.45 13.40
N LYS A 69 11.25 -6.70 14.04
CA LYS A 69 10.25 -7.66 13.53
C LYS A 69 9.46 -7.03 12.39
N VAL A 70 9.47 -7.66 11.23
CA VAL A 70 8.90 -7.11 9.99
C VAL A 70 8.21 -8.18 9.17
N SER A 71 6.97 -7.91 8.80
CA SER A 71 6.27 -8.66 7.75
C SER A 71 6.29 -7.88 6.42
N ILE A 72 6.45 -8.60 5.33
CA ILE A 72 6.48 -8.07 3.96
C ILE A 72 5.34 -8.70 3.18
N SER A 73 4.59 -7.90 2.39
CA SER A 73 3.54 -8.46 1.54
C SER A 73 4.11 -9.49 0.55
N PRO A 74 3.48 -10.68 0.43
CA PRO A 74 4.00 -11.74 -0.42
C PRO A 74 3.97 -11.33 -1.90
N LYS A 75 5.01 -11.67 -2.65
CA LYS A 75 5.06 -11.46 -4.12
C LYS A 75 4.57 -10.05 -4.50
N SER A 76 3.70 -9.96 -5.51
CA SER A 76 3.03 -8.72 -5.94
C SER A 76 1.57 -8.66 -5.47
N TYR A 77 1.31 -8.99 -4.19
CA TYR A 77 -0.02 -8.89 -3.58
C TYR A 77 -0.39 -7.41 -3.33
N ASN A 78 -0.69 -6.70 -4.41
CA ASN A 78 -0.81 -5.24 -4.46
C ASN A 78 -2.19 -4.74 -4.91
N ASN A 79 -3.18 -5.64 -5.07
CA ASN A 79 -4.52 -5.36 -5.56
C ASN A 79 -5.60 -5.59 -4.48
N LYS A 80 -6.88 -5.46 -4.87
CA LYS A 80 -8.06 -5.60 -3.98
C LYS A 80 -8.17 -6.93 -3.23
N TYR A 81 -7.48 -7.97 -3.66
CA TYR A 81 -7.38 -9.24 -2.95
C TYR A 81 -6.07 -9.36 -2.18
N GLY A 82 -4.97 -8.99 -2.83
CA GLY A 82 -3.64 -9.15 -2.29
C GLY A 82 -3.35 -8.27 -1.08
N VAL A 83 -3.82 -7.02 -1.07
CA VAL A 83 -3.64 -6.10 0.06
C VAL A 83 -4.34 -6.59 1.33
N PRO A 84 -5.64 -6.95 1.32
CA PRO A 84 -6.28 -7.55 2.49
C PRO A 84 -5.58 -8.81 3.01
N LEU A 85 -5.17 -9.71 2.11
CA LEU A 85 -4.44 -10.92 2.49
C LEU A 85 -3.06 -10.59 3.09
N SER A 86 -2.38 -9.56 2.58
CA SER A 86 -1.11 -9.09 3.13
C SER A 86 -1.27 -8.52 4.54
N LEU A 87 -2.37 -7.84 4.83
CA LEU A 87 -2.68 -7.37 6.18
C LEU A 87 -2.88 -8.53 7.16
N PHE A 88 -3.63 -9.56 6.78
CA PHE A 88 -3.81 -10.75 7.63
C PHE A 88 -2.53 -11.58 7.83
N ASN A 89 -1.51 -11.40 7.00
CA ASN A 89 -0.20 -12.03 7.18
C ASN A 89 0.72 -11.27 8.16
N LEU A 90 0.30 -10.10 8.64
CA LEU A 90 1.03 -9.38 9.67
C LEU A 90 0.87 -10.10 11.01
N ASN A 91 1.98 -10.25 11.75
CA ASN A 91 1.93 -10.74 13.12
C ASN A 91 1.66 -9.58 14.09
N GLN A 92 0.93 -9.83 15.15
CA GLN A 92 0.68 -8.79 16.17
C GLN A 92 1.96 -8.28 16.84
N SER A 93 3.03 -9.04 16.78
CA SER A 93 4.36 -8.69 17.33
C SER A 93 5.24 -7.93 16.32
N ASP A 94 4.78 -7.71 15.08
CA ASP A 94 5.56 -6.97 14.10
C ASP A 94 5.58 -5.48 14.43
N ASN A 95 6.78 -4.89 14.38
CA ASN A 95 6.95 -3.44 14.49
C ASN A 95 6.59 -2.76 13.17
N TYR A 96 6.94 -3.39 12.05
CA TYR A 96 6.72 -2.84 10.72
C TYR A 96 6.06 -3.85 9.78
N GLY A 97 5.17 -3.33 8.92
CA GLY A 97 4.62 -4.03 7.76
C GLY A 97 4.98 -3.29 6.49
N VAL A 98 5.61 -3.94 5.52
CA VAL A 98 5.96 -3.34 4.22
C VAL A 98 5.05 -3.90 3.15
N LEU A 99 4.15 -3.04 2.63
CA LEU A 99 3.10 -3.43 1.70
C LEU A 99 3.27 -2.75 0.34
N GLU A 100 3.04 -3.49 -0.72
CA GLU A 100 2.99 -2.96 -2.07
C GLU A 100 1.54 -2.56 -2.43
N VAL A 101 1.36 -1.41 -3.10
CA VAL A 101 0.07 -0.90 -3.58
C VAL A 101 0.15 -0.66 -5.08
N GLY A 102 -0.58 -1.46 -5.83
CA GLY A 102 -0.71 -1.34 -7.28
C GLY A 102 -1.99 -0.61 -7.71
N MET A 103 -2.07 -0.29 -8.98
CA MET A 103 -3.28 0.20 -9.63
C MET A 103 -3.30 -0.14 -11.11
N ASP A 104 -4.48 -0.34 -11.65
CA ASP A 104 -4.76 -0.35 -13.09
C ASP A 104 -5.57 0.88 -13.52
N LYS A 105 -6.34 1.48 -12.60
CA LYS A 105 -7.16 2.68 -12.85
C LYS A 105 -7.20 3.59 -11.62
N LYS A 106 -7.64 4.83 -11.85
CA LYS A 106 -7.88 5.83 -10.82
C LYS A 106 -8.87 5.32 -9.76
N GLY A 107 -8.64 5.66 -8.49
CA GLY A 107 -9.45 5.28 -7.34
C GLY A 107 -9.05 3.94 -6.70
N GLU A 108 -8.19 3.13 -7.34
CA GLU A 108 -7.78 1.85 -6.75
C GLU A 108 -6.77 2.03 -5.62
N ILE A 109 -5.83 2.96 -5.74
CA ILE A 109 -4.91 3.28 -4.64
C ILE A 109 -5.67 3.88 -3.46
N ASP A 110 -6.62 4.78 -3.72
CA ASP A 110 -7.50 5.34 -2.67
C ASP A 110 -8.23 4.23 -1.92
N TYR A 111 -8.87 3.31 -2.67
CA TYR A 111 -9.58 2.18 -2.08
C TYR A 111 -8.67 1.31 -1.21
N LEU A 112 -7.48 0.94 -1.70
CA LEU A 112 -6.54 0.07 -0.99
C LEU A 112 -5.95 0.76 0.25
N THR A 113 -5.60 2.03 0.12
CA THR A 113 -4.95 2.77 1.20
C THR A 113 -5.91 3.20 2.30
N LYS A 114 -7.22 3.31 2.03
CA LYS A 114 -8.27 3.41 3.06
C LYS A 114 -8.34 2.18 3.96
N ILE A 115 -7.96 1.01 3.45
CA ILE A 115 -7.87 -0.21 4.26
C ILE A 115 -6.56 -0.24 5.05
N ILE A 116 -5.44 0.10 4.38
CA ILE A 116 -4.08 0.04 4.92
C ILE A 116 -3.85 1.10 6.00
N GLN A 117 -4.32 2.33 5.78
CA GLN A 117 -4.01 3.51 6.61
C GLN A 117 -2.52 3.58 6.93
N PRO A 118 -1.66 3.87 5.93
CA PRO A 118 -0.23 3.80 6.10
C PRO A 118 0.29 4.89 7.05
N ASP A 119 1.29 4.52 7.84
CA ASP A 119 2.04 5.46 8.69
C ASP A 119 3.12 6.18 7.84
N VAL A 120 3.66 5.45 6.86
CA VAL A 120 4.61 5.99 5.86
C VAL A 120 4.17 5.53 4.47
N SER A 121 4.09 6.48 3.55
CA SER A 121 3.84 6.22 2.13
C SER A 121 5.09 6.49 1.30
N VAL A 122 5.28 5.71 0.24
CA VAL A 122 6.40 5.91 -0.70
C VAL A 122 5.87 5.95 -2.12
N ILE A 123 6.27 6.96 -2.89
CA ILE A 123 6.07 7.02 -4.34
C ILE A 123 7.45 6.92 -4.98
N THR A 124 7.74 5.79 -5.63
CA THR A 124 9.08 5.54 -6.19
C THR A 124 9.39 6.46 -7.37
N ASN A 125 8.51 6.49 -8.34
CA ASN A 125 8.60 7.33 -9.54
C ASN A 125 7.25 7.38 -10.26
N ILE A 126 7.13 8.37 -11.16
CA ILE A 126 6.03 8.49 -12.10
C ILE A 126 6.58 8.30 -13.52
N ASN A 127 6.05 7.30 -14.21
CA ASN A 127 6.40 7.03 -15.59
C ASN A 127 5.18 6.43 -16.31
N TYR A 128 5.24 6.32 -17.63
CA TYR A 128 4.22 5.66 -18.45
C TYR A 128 4.17 4.16 -18.14
N ALA A 129 3.39 3.80 -17.12
CA ALA A 129 3.02 2.42 -16.82
C ALA A 129 1.50 2.34 -16.77
N HIS A 130 0.93 1.23 -17.22
CA HIS A 130 -0.53 1.04 -17.32
C HIS A 130 -1.23 2.02 -18.29
N ALA A 131 -0.53 2.43 -19.36
CA ALA A 131 -0.97 3.45 -20.34
C ALA A 131 -2.36 3.20 -20.96
N LYS A 132 -2.86 1.96 -20.95
CA LYS A 132 -4.19 1.61 -21.49
C LYS A 132 -5.35 2.29 -20.76
N ASN A 133 -5.19 2.63 -19.48
CA ASN A 133 -6.25 3.14 -18.63
C ASN A 133 -6.10 4.62 -18.26
N PHE A 134 -5.04 5.29 -18.76
CA PHE A 134 -4.76 6.69 -18.47
C PHE A 134 -4.46 7.47 -19.75
N LYS A 135 -5.06 8.64 -19.88
CA LYS A 135 -4.89 9.49 -21.07
C LYS A 135 -3.49 10.11 -21.17
N ASN A 136 -2.86 10.35 -20.02
CA ASN A 136 -1.54 11.00 -19.96
C ASN A 136 -0.87 10.71 -18.61
N ILE A 137 0.41 11.05 -18.51
CA ILE A 137 1.22 10.83 -17.32
C ILE A 137 0.73 11.63 -16.08
N LYS A 138 0.05 12.76 -16.29
CA LYS A 138 -0.52 13.56 -15.19
C LYS A 138 -1.63 12.81 -14.47
N GLU A 139 -2.44 12.05 -15.21
CA GLU A 139 -3.47 11.20 -14.61
C GLU A 139 -2.86 10.06 -13.78
N ILE A 140 -1.71 9.51 -14.20
CA ILE A 140 -0.96 8.52 -13.42
C ILE A 140 -0.43 9.15 -12.13
N ALA A 141 0.14 10.36 -12.20
CA ALA A 141 0.61 11.09 -11.04
C ALA A 141 -0.52 11.39 -10.05
N LEU A 142 -1.69 11.80 -10.55
CA LEU A 142 -2.90 12.02 -9.77
C LEU A 142 -3.37 10.73 -9.08
N ALA A 143 -3.45 9.61 -9.79
CA ALA A 143 -3.87 8.34 -9.21
C ALA A 143 -2.89 7.86 -8.14
N LYS A 144 -1.57 8.02 -8.36
CA LYS A 144 -0.57 7.66 -7.35
C LYS A 144 -0.58 8.58 -6.14
N SER A 145 -0.98 9.85 -6.29
CA SER A 145 -1.12 10.77 -5.16
C SER A 145 -2.23 10.36 -4.18
N GLU A 146 -3.15 9.46 -4.58
CA GLU A 146 -4.20 8.92 -3.71
C GLU A 146 -3.63 8.27 -2.44
N ILE A 147 -2.42 7.70 -2.49
CA ILE A 147 -1.76 7.12 -1.32
C ILE A 147 -1.50 8.18 -0.23
N ILE A 148 -1.22 9.42 -0.62
CA ILE A 148 -0.94 10.52 0.31
C ILE A 148 -2.19 10.89 1.12
N HIS A 149 -3.37 10.87 0.47
CA HIS A 149 -4.63 11.24 1.12
C HIS A 149 -5.02 10.33 2.29
N ASN A 150 -4.63 9.07 2.24
CA ASN A 150 -4.96 8.06 3.24
C ASN A 150 -3.76 7.69 4.15
N THR A 151 -2.64 8.40 4.02
CA THR A 151 -1.56 8.35 5.00
C THR A 151 -2.05 8.97 6.30
N LYS A 152 -1.76 8.35 7.44
CA LYS A 152 -2.21 8.86 8.75
C LYS A 152 -1.72 10.28 8.98
N THR A 153 -2.54 11.10 9.62
CA THR A 153 -2.19 12.46 10.01
C THR A 153 -0.85 12.48 10.76
N ASN A 154 0.00 13.44 10.45
CA ASN A 154 1.38 13.53 10.91
C ASN A 154 2.32 12.40 10.45
N GLY A 155 1.85 11.49 9.60
CA GLY A 155 2.67 10.49 8.93
C GLY A 155 3.62 11.10 7.91
N TYR A 156 4.31 10.23 7.18
CA TYR A 156 5.34 10.64 6.23
C TYR A 156 5.01 10.15 4.81
N VAL A 157 5.41 10.97 3.84
CA VAL A 157 5.53 10.50 2.46
C VAL A 157 6.97 10.68 1.97
N VAL A 158 7.52 9.60 1.41
CA VAL A 158 8.86 9.60 0.79
C VAL A 158 8.71 9.82 -0.69
N LEU A 159 9.35 10.85 -1.23
CA LEU A 159 9.22 11.31 -2.62
C LEU A 159 10.58 11.43 -3.30
N ASN A 160 10.63 11.03 -4.56
CA ASN A 160 11.79 11.27 -5.41
C ASN A 160 11.83 12.76 -5.84
N ALA A 161 12.85 13.49 -5.39
CA ALA A 161 13.03 14.91 -5.70
C ALA A 161 13.49 15.18 -7.14
N ASP A 162 13.96 14.15 -7.84
CA ASP A 162 14.34 14.21 -9.25
C ASP A 162 13.18 13.90 -10.19
N ASP A 163 12.01 13.53 -9.67
CA ASP A 163 10.80 13.25 -10.46
C ASP A 163 10.09 14.55 -10.85
N ASP A 164 9.62 14.64 -12.09
CA ASP A 164 8.91 15.82 -12.62
C ASP A 164 7.67 16.18 -11.81
N PHE A 165 7.04 15.21 -11.17
CA PHE A 165 5.85 15.39 -10.32
C PHE A 165 6.16 15.61 -8.84
N PHE A 166 7.43 15.74 -8.46
CA PHE A 166 7.81 15.99 -7.06
C PHE A 166 7.08 17.19 -6.44
N LYS A 167 7.11 18.35 -7.13
CA LYS A 167 6.43 19.56 -6.63
C LYS A 167 4.92 19.36 -6.46
N PHE A 168 4.30 18.62 -7.37
CA PHE A 168 2.87 18.29 -7.30
C PHE A 168 2.57 17.43 -6.05
N HIS A 169 3.29 16.31 -5.86
CA HIS A 169 3.08 15.41 -4.72
C HIS A 169 3.41 16.10 -3.39
N LYS A 170 4.46 16.93 -3.34
CA LYS A 170 4.79 17.74 -2.17
C LYS A 170 3.65 18.70 -1.79
N LYS A 171 3.01 19.34 -2.78
CA LYS A 171 1.83 20.20 -2.54
C LYS A 171 0.62 19.40 -2.02
N VAL A 172 0.41 18.18 -2.54
CA VAL A 172 -0.65 17.28 -2.07
C VAL A 172 -0.37 16.88 -0.61
N ALA A 173 0.87 16.51 -0.27
CA ALA A 173 1.25 16.13 1.08
C ALA A 173 1.02 17.29 2.07
N PHE A 174 1.45 18.49 1.72
CA PHE A 174 1.25 19.69 2.54
C PHE A 174 -0.22 19.96 2.85
N LYS A 175 -1.10 19.87 1.83
CA LYS A 175 -2.55 20.05 1.99
C LYS A 175 -3.21 19.02 2.91
N ASN A 176 -2.58 17.85 3.08
CA ASN A 176 -3.09 16.75 3.91
C ASN A 176 -2.35 16.65 5.27
N ASN A 177 -1.53 17.64 5.63
CA ASN A 177 -0.71 17.64 6.85
C ASN A 177 0.23 16.42 6.95
N ILE A 178 0.78 15.97 5.81
CA ILE A 178 1.73 14.86 5.72
C ILE A 178 3.15 15.43 5.57
N LYS A 179 4.07 14.92 6.38
CA LYS A 179 5.48 15.30 6.35
C LYS A 179 6.16 14.68 5.13
N VAL A 180 6.98 15.45 4.43
CA VAL A 180 7.70 15.00 3.23
C VAL A 180 9.15 14.69 3.59
N ILE A 181 9.60 13.50 3.22
CA ILE A 181 11.01 13.12 3.15
C ILE A 181 11.34 12.99 1.66
N SER A 182 12.33 13.72 1.19
CA SER A 182 12.75 13.68 -0.20
C SER A 182 14.11 13.01 -0.36
N PHE A 183 14.27 12.24 -1.42
CA PHE A 183 15.55 11.69 -1.86
C PHE A 183 15.82 12.11 -3.31
N GLY A 184 17.08 12.18 -3.70
CA GLY A 184 17.46 12.52 -5.08
C GLY A 184 18.96 12.39 -5.30
N ILE A 185 19.32 12.20 -6.56
CA ILE A 185 20.72 12.15 -7.02
C ILE A 185 21.10 13.52 -7.61
N LYS A 186 20.20 14.10 -8.40
CA LYS A 186 20.40 15.39 -9.09
C LYS A 186 20.01 16.57 -8.22
N ASN A 187 18.98 16.42 -7.40
CA ASN A 187 18.46 17.47 -6.55
C ASN A 187 19.23 17.57 -5.25
N LEU A 188 20.22 18.45 -5.21
CA LEU A 188 21.09 18.68 -4.04
C LEU A 188 20.36 19.25 -2.80
N LYS A 189 19.09 19.65 -2.92
CA LYS A 189 18.25 20.15 -1.80
C LYS A 189 17.37 19.05 -1.19
N SER A 190 17.49 17.81 -1.67
CA SER A 190 16.77 16.68 -1.05
C SER A 190 17.24 16.38 0.36
N ASN A 191 16.36 15.82 1.22
CA ASN A 191 16.69 15.46 2.60
C ASN A 191 17.75 14.34 2.65
N VAL A 192 17.63 13.35 1.75
CA VAL A 192 18.58 12.26 1.58
C VAL A 192 19.23 12.42 0.21
N LYS A 193 20.56 12.49 0.21
CA LYS A 193 21.38 12.65 -1.01
C LYS A 193 22.20 11.41 -1.22
N PHE A 194 22.41 11.07 -2.48
CA PHE A 194 23.46 10.15 -2.87
C PHE A 194 24.76 10.97 -2.99
N ILE A 195 25.78 10.57 -2.28
CA ILE A 195 27.12 11.19 -2.28
C ILE A 195 28.05 10.26 -3.05
#